data_eed9235d20a0490f25aa915986e828f7
#
_entry.id   eed9235d20a0490f25aa915986e828f7
#
_cell.length_a   1.000
_cell.length_b   1.000
_cell.length_c   1.000
_cell.angle_alpha   90.00
_cell.angle_beta   90.00
_cell.angle_gamma   90.00
#
_symmetry.space_group_name_H-M   'P 1'
#
loop_
_entity.id
_entity.type
_entity.pdbx_description
1 polymer ?
#
loop_
_entity_poly.entity_id
_entity_poly.type
_entity_poly.pdbx_seq_one_letter_code
_entity_poly.pdbx_strand_id
1 'polypeptide(L)'
;EICACLVGSEMCIRDRCGGCTYQSLPYEEQLKIKETQVRGMIEQAIGDACAYEFLPIRHSPRVLAYRNKMEFSFGDEYKDGPLALGMHKRGSFYDIVTVEDCRIVDGDFRAILMATLAYFREQEIFFYHRLRHTGYLRHLLVRKAVKTGEILVDLITTTQDWRNVQEQEPDERAKIEAALLEKQGRCPH
;
A
#
# COMPACT_ATOMS: atom_id res chain seq x y z
N GLU A 1 11.60 23.14 -5.86
CA GLU A 1 12.74 22.38 -5.28
C GLU A 1 12.51 20.91 -5.57
N ILE A 2 13.21 20.39 -6.57
CA ILE A 2 13.30 18.96 -6.84
C ILE A 2 13.96 18.37 -5.60
N CYS A 3 13.25 17.49 -4.89
CA CYS A 3 13.79 16.78 -3.76
C CYS A 3 14.95 15.92 -4.27
N ALA A 4 16.14 16.46 -4.17
CA ALA A 4 17.38 15.74 -4.38
C ALA A 4 17.55 14.78 -3.21
N CYS A 5 16.94 13.60 -3.28
CA CYS A 5 17.40 12.43 -2.56
C CYS A 5 18.71 12.01 -3.21
N LEU A 6 19.77 12.70 -2.83
CA LEU A 6 21.14 12.38 -3.21
C LEU A 6 21.54 11.05 -2.56
N VAL A 7 22.10 10.23 -3.39
CA VAL A 7 22.87 9.01 -3.18
C VAL A 7 23.47 8.95 -1.77
N GLY A 8 22.97 8.03 -0.91
CA GLY A 8 23.62 7.69 0.36
C GLY A 8 22.79 7.80 1.63
N SER A 9 21.56 8.29 1.61
CA SER A 9 20.63 8.21 2.75
C SER A 9 19.59 7.13 2.53
N GLU A 10 19.15 6.50 3.61
CA GLU A 10 18.08 5.48 3.64
C GLU A 10 16.98 5.82 2.64
N MET A 11 16.71 4.89 1.74
CA MET A 11 15.76 5.06 0.64
C MET A 11 14.42 5.52 1.21
N CYS A 12 14.03 6.75 0.91
CA CYS A 12 12.85 7.40 1.46
C CYS A 12 11.62 6.49 1.25
N ILE A 13 10.73 6.40 2.23
CA ILE A 13 9.49 5.63 2.15
C ILE A 13 8.69 5.95 0.87
N ARG A 14 8.83 7.15 0.32
CA ARG A 14 8.22 7.59 -0.94
C ARG A 14 8.68 6.80 -2.14
N ASP A 15 9.92 6.33 -2.14
CA ASP A 15 10.51 5.57 -3.25
C ASP A 15 10.16 4.09 -3.15
N ARG A 16 9.91 3.61 -1.92
CA ARG A 16 9.59 2.21 -1.62
C ARG A 16 8.11 1.90 -1.67
N CYS A 17 7.25 2.80 -1.17
CA CYS A 17 5.81 2.59 -1.07
C CYS A 17 5.11 2.68 -2.44
N GLY A 18 4.33 1.65 -2.80
CA GLY A 18 3.53 1.60 -4.03
C GLY A 18 2.18 2.34 -3.96
N GLY A 19 1.80 2.86 -2.78
CA GLY A 19 0.46 3.42 -2.55
C GLY A 19 0.15 4.75 -3.25
N CYS A 20 1.16 5.48 -3.72
CA CYS A 20 0.99 6.78 -4.39
C CYS A 20 1.78 6.85 -5.70
N THR A 21 1.12 7.29 -6.78
CA THR A 21 1.75 7.40 -8.10
C THR A 21 2.50 8.72 -8.28
N TYR A 22 1.94 9.83 -7.77
CA TYR A 22 2.41 11.19 -8.06
C TYR A 22 3.09 11.91 -6.88
N GLN A 23 3.36 11.21 -5.76
CA GLN A 23 3.85 11.89 -4.55
C GLN A 23 5.26 12.51 -4.69
N SER A 24 6.02 12.12 -5.69
CA SER A 24 7.33 12.71 -6.01
C SER A 24 7.23 14.04 -6.76
N LEU A 25 6.04 14.38 -7.29
CA LEU A 25 5.80 15.60 -8.03
C LEU A 25 5.24 16.71 -7.15
N PRO A 26 5.59 17.99 -7.38
CA PRO A 26 4.92 19.13 -6.78
C PRO A 26 3.40 19.09 -7.08
N TYR A 27 2.59 19.56 -6.15
CA TYR A 27 1.13 19.47 -6.27
C TYR A 27 0.60 20.16 -7.53
N GLU A 28 1.15 21.31 -7.90
CA GLU A 28 0.77 22.03 -9.12
C GLU A 28 1.02 21.21 -10.40
N GLU A 29 2.12 20.48 -10.45
CA GLU A 29 2.41 19.58 -11.57
C GLU A 29 1.44 18.39 -11.61
N GLN A 30 1.05 17.86 -10.45
CA GLN A 30 0.01 16.82 -10.36
C GLN A 30 -1.32 17.32 -10.95
N LEU A 31 -1.71 18.57 -10.67
CA LEU A 31 -2.92 19.18 -11.22
C LEU A 31 -2.84 19.32 -12.73
N LYS A 32 -1.74 19.86 -13.27
CA LYS A 32 -1.53 20.00 -14.70
C LYS A 32 -1.63 18.67 -15.45
N ILE A 33 -0.98 17.62 -14.92
CA ILE A 33 -1.04 16.27 -15.51
C ILE A 33 -2.49 15.77 -15.54
N LYS A 34 -3.21 15.88 -14.44
CA LYS A 34 -4.61 15.43 -14.35
C LYS A 34 -5.53 16.21 -15.26
N GLU A 35 -5.37 17.53 -15.33
CA GLU A 35 -6.15 18.38 -16.23
C GLU A 35 -5.92 18.01 -17.69
N THR A 36 -4.66 17.85 -18.09
CA THR A 36 -4.29 17.44 -19.45
C THR A 36 -4.87 16.07 -19.82
N GLN A 37 -4.80 15.09 -18.90
CA GLN A 37 -5.35 13.75 -19.12
C GLN A 37 -6.88 13.80 -19.30
N VAL A 38 -7.59 14.51 -18.42
CA VAL A 38 -9.06 14.62 -18.50
C VAL A 38 -9.49 15.37 -19.75
N ARG A 39 -8.82 16.48 -20.09
CA ARG A 39 -9.07 17.23 -21.32
C ARG A 39 -8.91 16.33 -22.56
N GLY A 40 -7.80 15.62 -22.66
CA GLY A 40 -7.55 14.70 -23.79
C GLY A 40 -8.59 13.59 -23.91
N MET A 41 -9.04 13.00 -22.79
CA MET A 41 -10.12 11.99 -22.80
C MET A 41 -11.46 12.59 -23.28
N ILE A 42 -11.80 13.82 -22.86
CA ILE A 42 -13.03 14.50 -23.27
C ILE A 42 -12.95 14.84 -24.75
N GLU A 43 -11.85 15.43 -25.21
CA GLU A 43 -11.62 15.76 -26.62
C GLU A 43 -11.72 14.53 -27.52
N GLN A 44 -11.14 13.40 -27.09
CA GLN A 44 -11.22 12.13 -27.81
C GLN A 44 -12.66 11.56 -27.85
N ALA A 45 -13.44 11.74 -26.78
CA ALA A 45 -14.79 11.19 -26.69
C ALA A 45 -15.83 12.05 -27.42
N ILE A 46 -15.72 13.38 -27.36
CA ILE A 46 -16.69 14.31 -27.90
C ILE A 46 -16.26 14.80 -29.31
N GLY A 47 -14.96 15.01 -29.54
CA GLY A 47 -14.41 15.56 -30.75
C GLY A 47 -15.13 16.90 -31.11
N ASP A 48 -15.49 17.05 -32.36
CA ASP A 48 -16.21 18.21 -32.86
C ASP A 48 -17.75 18.09 -32.78
N ALA A 49 -18.26 17.06 -32.05
CA ALA A 49 -19.71 16.78 -32.01
C ALA A 49 -20.51 17.87 -31.29
N CYS A 50 -19.91 18.60 -30.34
CA CYS A 50 -20.54 19.75 -29.68
C CYS A 50 -19.51 20.74 -29.14
N ALA A 51 -19.87 21.99 -29.07
CA ALA A 51 -19.10 23.02 -28.39
C ALA A 51 -19.24 22.84 -26.86
N TYR A 52 -18.14 22.87 -26.15
CA TYR A 52 -18.13 22.80 -24.68
C TYR A 52 -17.09 23.75 -24.09
N GLU A 53 -17.32 24.18 -22.86
CA GLU A 53 -16.37 24.94 -22.07
C GLU A 53 -15.66 24.02 -21.08
N PHE A 54 -14.34 23.95 -21.17
CA PHE A 54 -13.54 23.21 -20.21
C PHE A 54 -13.11 24.10 -19.05
N LEU A 55 -13.75 23.94 -17.91
CA LEU A 55 -13.40 24.68 -16.69
C LEU A 55 -12.07 24.19 -16.08
N PRO A 56 -11.27 25.11 -15.52
CA PRO A 56 -10.00 24.75 -14.90
C PRO A 56 -10.18 23.81 -13.70
N ILE A 57 -9.17 22.98 -13.45
CA ILE A 57 -9.18 22.07 -12.30
C ILE A 57 -9.23 22.85 -10.98
N ARG A 58 -10.07 22.40 -10.06
CA ARG A 58 -10.15 22.98 -8.72
C ARG A 58 -9.12 22.34 -7.80
N HIS A 59 -8.39 23.15 -7.06
CA HIS A 59 -7.44 22.72 -6.05
C HIS A 59 -8.15 22.06 -4.87
N SER A 60 -7.53 21.03 -4.29
CA SER A 60 -7.97 20.50 -3.00
C SER A 60 -7.62 21.50 -1.89
N PRO A 61 -8.53 21.76 -0.92
CA PRO A 61 -8.21 22.59 0.25
C PRO A 61 -7.15 21.95 1.17
N ARG A 62 -6.93 20.64 1.02
CA ARG A 62 -5.90 19.88 1.76
C ARG A 62 -5.08 19.04 0.78
N VAL A 63 -3.78 19.27 0.75
CA VAL A 63 -2.83 18.53 -0.09
C VAL A 63 -2.28 17.32 0.67
N LEU A 64 -2.16 17.44 2.00
CA LEU A 64 -1.69 16.39 2.92
C LEU A 64 -2.79 16.04 3.92
N ALA A 65 -2.70 14.87 4.55
CA ALA A 65 -3.65 14.38 5.56
C ALA A 65 -5.13 14.46 5.11
N TYR A 66 -5.38 14.27 3.82
CA TYR A 66 -6.74 14.36 3.25
C TYR A 66 -7.48 13.02 3.24
N ARG A 67 -6.76 11.92 3.38
CA ARG A 67 -7.33 10.58 3.26
C ARG A 67 -7.98 10.15 4.57
N ASN A 68 -9.24 9.79 4.51
CA ASN A 68 -10.06 9.44 5.67
C ASN A 68 -10.34 7.92 5.81
N LYS A 69 -9.80 7.12 4.90
CA LYS A 69 -9.83 5.64 4.96
C LYS A 69 -8.50 5.09 4.49
N MET A 70 -7.93 4.17 5.24
CA MET A 70 -6.76 3.41 4.83
C MET A 70 -6.92 1.95 5.24
N GLU A 71 -6.51 1.06 4.35
CA GLU A 71 -6.42 -0.36 4.61
C GLU A 71 -4.94 -0.75 4.47
N PHE A 72 -4.34 -1.12 5.60
CA PHE A 72 -2.96 -1.56 5.67
C PHE A 72 -2.92 -3.08 5.60
N SER A 73 -1.95 -3.64 4.91
CA SER A 73 -1.75 -5.08 4.81
C SER A 73 -0.69 -5.54 5.80
N PHE A 74 -0.92 -6.68 6.44
CA PHE A 74 0.12 -7.42 7.13
C PHE A 74 0.92 -8.27 6.13
N GLY A 75 2.20 -8.40 6.38
CA GLY A 75 3.13 -9.17 5.55
C GLY A 75 4.54 -9.10 6.10
N ASP A 76 5.50 -9.38 5.25
CA ASP A 76 6.92 -9.21 5.52
C ASP A 76 7.51 -8.10 4.65
N GLU A 77 8.56 -7.45 5.10
CA GLU A 77 9.24 -6.38 4.36
C GLU A 77 10.07 -6.93 3.20
N TYR A 78 10.56 -8.13 3.37
CA TYR A 78 11.26 -8.98 2.40
C TYR A 78 11.01 -10.44 2.78
N LYS A 79 11.19 -11.35 1.86
CA LYS A 79 10.95 -12.78 2.07
C LYS A 79 11.57 -13.26 3.40
N ASP A 80 10.73 -13.84 4.25
CA ASP A 80 11.07 -14.33 5.59
C ASP A 80 11.61 -13.26 6.55
N GLY A 81 11.30 -11.99 6.27
CA GLY A 81 11.63 -10.85 7.10
C GLY A 81 10.71 -10.67 8.30
N PRO A 82 10.93 -9.62 9.11
CA PRO A 82 10.08 -9.33 10.25
C PRO A 82 8.66 -8.95 9.82
N LEU A 83 7.68 -9.19 10.71
CA LEU A 83 6.31 -8.76 10.49
C LEU A 83 6.27 -7.26 10.18
N ALA A 84 5.65 -6.90 9.08
CA ALA A 84 5.41 -5.54 8.64
C ALA A 84 3.90 -5.27 8.55
N LEU A 85 3.51 -4.02 8.75
CA LEU A 85 2.13 -3.55 8.54
C LEU A 85 2.18 -2.24 7.76
N GLY A 86 1.58 -2.22 6.58
CA GLY A 86 1.65 -1.04 5.75
C GLY A 86 1.10 -1.25 4.35
N MET A 87 1.83 -0.74 3.36
CA MET A 87 1.44 -0.79 1.96
C MET A 87 2.39 -1.67 1.15
N HIS A 88 1.89 -2.23 0.04
CA HIS A 88 2.75 -2.97 -0.87
C HIS A 88 3.89 -2.10 -1.38
N LYS A 89 5.07 -2.70 -1.42
CA LYS A 89 6.27 -2.10 -2.00
C LYS A 89 6.08 -1.89 -3.50
N ARG A 90 6.59 -0.79 -4.02
CA ARG A 90 6.54 -0.48 -5.45
C ARG A 90 7.23 -1.58 -6.25
N GLY A 91 6.53 -2.15 -7.23
CA GLY A 91 7.03 -3.25 -8.07
C GLY A 91 7.04 -4.62 -7.41
N SER A 92 6.53 -4.77 -6.18
CA SER A 92 6.35 -6.06 -5.51
C SER A 92 4.89 -6.32 -5.16
N PHE A 93 4.45 -7.58 -5.33
CA PHE A 93 3.12 -8.03 -4.92
C PHE A 93 3.09 -8.62 -3.51
N TYR A 94 4.25 -8.91 -2.94
CA TYR A 94 4.37 -9.63 -1.67
C TYR A 94 4.92 -8.74 -0.56
N ASP A 95 5.98 -7.97 -0.84
CA ASP A 95 6.68 -7.19 0.17
C ASP A 95 5.80 -6.04 0.69
N ILE A 96 5.75 -5.88 2.00
CA ILE A 96 5.03 -4.80 2.68
C ILE A 96 6.03 -3.80 3.26
N VAL A 97 5.80 -2.53 2.96
CA VAL A 97 6.57 -1.42 3.56
C VAL A 97 5.77 -0.82 4.69
N THR A 98 6.33 -0.79 5.89
CA THR A 98 5.73 -0.08 7.02
C THR A 98 5.74 1.43 6.76
N VAL A 99 4.54 2.03 6.74
CA VAL A 99 4.34 3.42 6.28
C VAL A 99 4.15 4.39 7.45
N GLU A 100 5.12 4.41 8.36
CA GLU A 100 5.14 5.26 9.55
C GLU A 100 5.14 6.77 9.25
N ASP A 101 5.66 7.17 8.09
CA ASP A 101 5.72 8.56 7.63
C ASP A 101 4.76 8.84 6.46
N CYS A 102 3.64 8.15 6.39
CA CYS A 102 2.64 8.37 5.35
C CYS A 102 2.02 9.76 5.47
N ARG A 103 2.19 10.62 4.46
CA ARG A 103 1.77 12.04 4.50
C ARG A 103 0.32 12.26 4.04
N ILE A 104 -0.29 11.29 3.37
CA ILE A 104 -1.69 11.42 2.90
C ILE A 104 -2.72 11.13 3.97
N VAL A 105 -2.35 10.45 5.07
CA VAL A 105 -3.15 10.23 6.28
C VAL A 105 -2.69 11.13 7.42
N ASP A 106 -3.55 11.36 8.39
CA ASP A 106 -3.18 12.14 9.58
C ASP A 106 -2.38 11.30 10.61
N GLY A 107 -1.98 11.95 11.72
CA GLY A 107 -1.18 11.34 12.76
C GLY A 107 -1.84 10.15 13.44
N ASP A 108 -3.17 10.16 13.58
CA ASP A 108 -3.91 9.10 14.27
C ASP A 108 -3.76 7.77 13.55
N PHE A 109 -3.84 7.77 12.20
CA PHE A 109 -3.65 6.55 11.40
C PHE A 109 -2.25 5.95 11.60
N ARG A 110 -1.23 6.78 11.64
CA ARG A 110 0.16 6.36 11.85
C ARG A 110 0.38 5.81 13.24
N ALA A 111 -0.17 6.48 14.26
CA ALA A 111 -0.11 6.03 15.65
C ALA A 111 -0.79 4.67 15.83
N ILE A 112 -2.00 4.49 15.27
CA ILE A 112 -2.74 3.21 15.31
C ILE A 112 -1.94 2.12 14.60
N LEU A 113 -1.41 2.39 13.39
CA LEU A 113 -0.59 1.44 12.64
C LEU A 113 0.60 0.96 13.47
N MET A 114 1.37 1.90 14.03
CA MET A 114 2.59 1.57 14.79
C MET A 114 2.29 0.83 16.08
N ALA A 115 1.24 1.23 16.82
CA ALA A 115 0.81 0.53 18.04
C ALA A 115 0.34 -0.91 17.73
N THR A 116 -0.43 -1.07 16.66
CA THR A 116 -0.90 -2.39 16.20
C THR A 116 0.26 -3.30 15.80
N LEU A 117 1.21 -2.76 15.01
CA LEU A 117 2.39 -3.51 14.59
C LEU A 117 3.26 -3.93 15.78
N ALA A 118 3.52 -3.02 16.72
CA ALA A 118 4.30 -3.31 17.92
C ALA A 118 3.66 -4.43 18.75
N TYR A 119 2.35 -4.37 18.97
CA TYR A 119 1.61 -5.39 19.70
C TYR A 119 1.74 -6.78 19.06
N PHE A 120 1.49 -6.90 17.74
CA PHE A 120 1.53 -8.20 17.09
C PHE A 120 2.94 -8.76 16.89
N ARG A 121 3.97 -7.91 16.85
CA ARG A 121 5.37 -8.33 16.90
C ARG A 121 5.73 -8.95 18.26
N GLU A 122 5.27 -8.33 19.34
CA GLU A 122 5.50 -8.85 20.71
C GLU A 122 4.78 -10.19 20.95
N GLN A 123 3.60 -10.37 20.37
CA GLN A 123 2.82 -11.60 20.48
C GLN A 123 3.27 -12.71 19.52
N GLU A 124 4.22 -12.45 18.62
CA GLU A 124 4.71 -13.39 17.61
C GLU A 124 3.61 -14.02 16.75
N ILE A 125 2.56 -13.23 16.43
CA ILE A 125 1.41 -13.70 15.64
C ILE A 125 1.70 -13.52 14.15
N PHE A 126 1.56 -14.61 13.37
CA PHE A 126 1.89 -14.65 11.96
C PHE A 126 0.81 -14.01 11.07
N PHE A 127 1.26 -13.35 10.00
CA PHE A 127 0.38 -12.88 8.94
C PHE A 127 -0.06 -14.02 8.01
N TYR A 128 -1.19 -13.83 7.33
CA TYR A 128 -1.72 -14.78 6.37
C TYR A 128 -0.88 -14.81 5.08
N HIS A 129 -0.26 -15.95 4.85
CA HIS A 129 0.55 -16.18 3.66
C HIS A 129 -0.32 -16.70 2.52
N ARG A 130 -0.44 -15.91 1.44
CA ARG A 130 -1.38 -16.18 0.33
C ARG A 130 -1.11 -17.49 -0.42
N LEU A 131 0.14 -17.89 -0.57
CA LEU A 131 0.51 -19.11 -1.29
C LEU A 131 0.30 -20.37 -0.45
N ARG A 132 0.50 -20.28 0.86
CA ARG A 132 0.36 -21.41 1.79
C ARG A 132 -1.06 -21.54 2.33
N HIS A 133 -1.87 -20.49 2.21
CA HIS A 133 -3.20 -20.37 2.81
C HIS A 133 -3.20 -20.58 4.34
N THR A 134 -2.10 -20.19 5.00
CA THR A 134 -1.92 -20.28 6.45
C THR A 134 -1.57 -18.93 7.05
N GLY A 135 -1.94 -18.71 8.32
CA GLY A 135 -1.68 -17.50 9.07
C GLY A 135 -2.96 -16.78 9.50
N TYR A 136 -2.81 -15.82 10.39
CA TYR A 136 -3.95 -15.18 11.06
C TYR A 136 -4.21 -13.75 10.58
N LEU A 137 -3.20 -12.87 10.63
CA LEU A 137 -3.34 -11.44 10.35
C LEU A 137 -3.44 -11.16 8.85
N ARG A 138 -4.43 -10.37 8.42
CA ARG A 138 -4.60 -9.98 7.02
C ARG A 138 -4.47 -8.49 6.79
N HIS A 139 -5.39 -7.70 7.35
CA HIS A 139 -5.45 -6.26 7.10
C HIS A 139 -5.85 -5.50 8.36
N LEU A 140 -5.43 -4.24 8.44
CA LEU A 140 -5.90 -3.26 9.39
C LEU A 140 -6.59 -2.14 8.63
N LEU A 141 -7.91 -2.02 8.81
CA LEU A 141 -8.69 -0.94 8.24
C LEU A 141 -8.87 0.16 9.28
N VAL A 142 -8.50 1.38 8.91
CA VAL A 142 -8.73 2.58 9.73
C VAL A 142 -9.57 3.56 8.95
N ARG A 143 -10.63 4.07 9.58
CA ARG A 143 -11.47 5.15 9.05
C ARG A 143 -11.60 6.27 10.05
N LYS A 144 -11.60 7.51 9.59
CA LYS A 144 -11.86 8.69 10.41
C LYS A 144 -12.99 9.51 9.82
N ALA A 145 -13.99 9.79 10.63
CA ALA A 145 -15.09 10.66 10.25
C ALA A 145 -14.61 12.11 10.23
N VAL A 146 -14.68 12.76 9.07
CA VAL A 146 -14.13 14.12 8.89
C VAL A 146 -14.88 15.15 9.73
N LYS A 147 -16.18 14.95 9.97
CA LYS A 147 -17.02 15.92 10.69
C LYS A 147 -17.00 15.73 12.21
N THR A 148 -17.03 14.46 12.68
CA THR A 148 -17.10 14.16 14.12
C THR A 148 -15.74 13.86 14.74
N GLY A 149 -14.73 13.51 13.92
CA GLY A 149 -13.41 13.09 14.37
C GLY A 149 -13.34 11.65 14.90
N GLU A 150 -14.49 10.93 14.92
CA GLU A 150 -14.53 9.54 15.36
C GLU A 150 -13.68 8.63 14.48
N ILE A 151 -13.03 7.66 15.10
CA ILE A 151 -12.15 6.71 14.42
C ILE A 151 -12.74 5.31 14.60
N LEU A 152 -12.86 4.60 13.47
CA LEU A 152 -13.14 3.17 13.42
C LEU A 152 -11.86 2.44 13.06
N VAL A 153 -11.53 1.44 13.86
CA VAL A 153 -10.41 0.52 13.60
C VAL A 153 -10.98 -0.89 13.48
N ASP A 154 -10.68 -1.55 12.37
CA ASP A 154 -11.14 -2.90 12.08
C ASP A 154 -9.94 -3.79 11.75
N LEU A 155 -9.74 -4.84 12.55
CA LEU A 155 -8.70 -5.84 12.35
C LEU A 155 -9.27 -7.03 11.58
N ILE A 156 -8.85 -7.20 10.35
CA ILE A 156 -9.30 -8.27 9.47
C ILE A 156 -8.34 -9.45 9.61
N THR A 157 -8.88 -10.59 10.03
CA THR A 157 -8.12 -11.81 10.27
C THR A 157 -8.72 -12.99 9.49
N THR A 158 -8.03 -14.12 9.51
CA THR A 158 -8.61 -15.40 9.09
C THR A 158 -9.36 -16.06 10.25
N THR A 159 -10.10 -17.12 9.95
CA THR A 159 -10.75 -17.97 10.98
C THR A 159 -9.81 -19.04 11.55
N GLN A 160 -8.55 -19.06 11.13
CA GLN A 160 -7.55 -20.01 11.64
C GLN A 160 -7.17 -19.63 13.07
N ASP A 161 -7.00 -20.65 13.92
CA ASP A 161 -6.50 -20.41 15.27
C ASP A 161 -5.01 -20.04 15.22
N TRP A 162 -4.71 -18.79 15.59
CA TRP A 162 -3.35 -18.26 15.60
C TRP A 162 -2.39 -19.04 16.53
N ARG A 163 -2.92 -19.77 17.53
CA ARG A 163 -2.12 -20.60 18.45
C ARG A 163 -1.64 -21.90 17.81
N ASN A 164 -2.32 -22.36 16.78
CA ASN A 164 -2.05 -23.61 16.08
C ASN A 164 -1.37 -23.41 14.71
N VAL A 165 -1.12 -22.17 14.30
CA VAL A 165 -0.34 -21.88 13.10
C VAL A 165 1.13 -22.08 13.42
N GLN A 166 1.56 -23.35 13.46
CA GLN A 166 2.97 -23.68 13.54
C GLN A 166 3.66 -23.28 12.23
N GLU A 167 4.87 -22.79 12.35
CA GLU A 167 5.77 -22.60 11.22
C GLU A 167 5.85 -23.91 10.43
N GLN A 168 5.38 -23.90 9.18
CA GLN A 168 5.60 -25.05 8.30
C GLN A 168 7.10 -25.17 8.06
N GLU A 169 7.64 -26.37 8.24
CA GLU A 169 9.07 -26.65 8.16
C GLU A 169 9.69 -26.12 6.85
N PRO A 170 10.96 -25.68 6.89
CA PRO A 170 11.68 -25.09 5.74
C PRO A 170 11.68 -25.98 4.49
N ASP A 171 11.52 -27.29 4.67
CA ASP A 171 11.60 -28.29 3.60
C ASP A 171 10.36 -28.30 2.67
N GLU A 172 9.19 -27.92 3.13
CA GLU A 172 8.01 -27.76 2.26
C GLU A 172 8.09 -26.48 1.42
N ARG A 173 8.75 -25.46 1.91
CA ARG A 173 9.04 -24.23 1.15
C ARG A 173 9.89 -24.51 -0.07
N ALA A 174 10.97 -25.26 0.09
CA ALA A 174 11.87 -25.63 -0.99
C ALA A 174 11.15 -26.45 -2.08
N LYS A 175 10.22 -27.32 -1.69
CA LYS A 175 9.42 -28.12 -2.63
C LYS A 175 8.45 -27.30 -3.46
N ILE A 176 7.79 -26.30 -2.85
CA ILE A 176 6.84 -25.41 -3.54
C ILE A 176 7.59 -24.46 -4.48
N GLU A 177 8.74 -23.92 -4.08
CA GLU A 177 9.57 -23.06 -4.93
C GLU A 177 10.16 -23.83 -6.11
N ALA A 178 10.64 -25.05 -5.90
CA ALA A 178 11.13 -25.92 -6.98
C ALA A 178 10.00 -26.23 -7.99
N ALA A 179 8.79 -26.54 -7.53
CA ALA A 179 7.65 -26.80 -8.38
C ALA A 179 7.16 -25.55 -9.17
N LEU A 180 7.31 -24.35 -8.60
CA LEU A 180 6.99 -23.08 -9.29
C LEU A 180 8.04 -22.71 -10.32
N LEU A 181 9.33 -22.95 -10.05
CA LEU A 181 10.43 -22.74 -10.99
C LEU A 181 10.37 -23.72 -12.17
N GLU A 182 9.99 -24.97 -11.95
CA GLU A 182 9.76 -25.96 -13.02
C GLU A 182 8.59 -25.56 -13.93
N LYS A 183 7.52 -24.95 -13.39
CA LYS A 183 6.40 -24.46 -14.20
C LYS A 183 6.74 -23.22 -15.02
N GLN A 184 7.62 -22.35 -14.53
CA GLN A 184 8.08 -21.16 -15.26
C GLN A 184 9.12 -21.50 -16.34
N GLY A 185 9.84 -22.63 -16.23
CA GLY A 185 10.80 -23.10 -17.25
C GLY A 185 10.19 -23.81 -18.46
N ARG A 186 8.88 -24.07 -18.46
CA ARG A 186 8.17 -24.67 -19.59
C ARG A 186 7.31 -23.64 -20.31
N CYS A 187 7.93 -22.64 -20.93
CA CYS A 187 7.29 -21.95 -22.06
C CYS A 187 7.53 -22.80 -23.32
N PRO A 188 6.50 -23.33 -23.98
CA PRO A 188 6.68 -23.91 -25.31
C PRO A 188 6.93 -22.79 -26.32
N HIS A 189 7.96 -22.97 -27.13
CA HIS A 189 8.24 -22.15 -28.30
C HIS A 189 7.10 -22.22 -29.33
#